data_4eed75f22f2dfb8312103af25662f48e
#
_entry.id   4eed75f22f2dfb8312103af25662f48e
#
_cell.length_a   1.000
_cell.length_b   1.000
_cell.length_c   1.000
_cell.angle_alpha   90.00
_cell.angle_beta   90.00
_cell.angle_gamma   90.00
#
_symmetry.space_group_name_H-M   'P 1'
#
loop_
_entity.id
_entity.type
_entity.pdbx_description
1 polymer ?
#
loop_
_entity_poly.entity_id
_entity_poly.type
_entity_poly.pdbx_seq_one_letter_code
_entity_poly.pdbx_strand_id
1 'polypeptide(L)'
;MRLPGLSVFLPSHNEEGNVERVVKGFIDELPRVADDYEVIVVDDGSRDRTGEIADRLAAADSHVKVVHHPVNRGYGGAVISGIAAAKLPWVLLCDGDGQFDPADVERLAERVPQYDVVVGRRVRRADPLMRRINGKGWTIFMRLLFGVQAGDIDCGFKLFKREFVEGLQFRATGAMISTELMARVAGRGARICEVDVRHLPRLAGAQSGANLKVITRAFKELFALFVELRTAGKTRA
;
A
#
# COMPACT_ATOMS: atom_id res chain seq x y z
N MET A 1 13.55 18.15 3.26
CA MET A 1 13.05 18.55 1.92
C MET A 1 11.58 18.20 1.88
N ARG A 2 10.71 19.13 1.46
CA ARG A 2 9.27 18.87 1.35
C ARG A 2 8.95 18.34 -0.05
N LEU A 3 7.98 17.45 -0.14
CA LEU A 3 7.43 16.97 -1.40
C LEU A 3 6.53 18.05 -2.02
N PRO A 4 6.50 18.21 -3.35
CA PRO A 4 5.60 19.18 -3.99
C PRO A 4 4.12 18.82 -3.79
N GLY A 5 3.81 17.54 -3.58
CA GLY A 5 2.46 17.05 -3.30
C GLY A 5 2.44 15.57 -2.97
N LEU A 6 1.60 15.15 -2.00
CA LEU A 6 1.49 13.78 -1.51
C LEU A 6 0.04 13.35 -1.32
N SER A 7 -0.40 12.38 -2.11
CA SER A 7 -1.66 11.66 -1.88
C SER A 7 -1.39 10.45 -0.98
N VAL A 8 -1.99 10.39 0.18
CA VAL A 8 -2.02 9.19 1.04
C VAL A 8 -3.33 8.47 0.82
N PHE A 9 -3.31 7.17 0.53
CA PHE A 9 -4.54 6.39 0.48
C PHE A 9 -4.51 5.22 1.46
N LEU A 10 -5.68 4.99 2.08
CA LEU A 10 -5.89 4.08 3.19
C LEU A 10 -6.95 3.04 2.79
N PRO A 11 -6.57 1.85 2.28
CA PRO A 11 -7.51 0.75 2.11
C PRO A 11 -8.09 0.37 3.47
N SER A 12 -9.42 0.46 3.61
CA SER A 12 -10.11 0.25 4.88
C SER A 12 -11.33 -0.66 4.70
N HIS A 13 -11.47 -1.68 5.53
CA HIS A 13 -12.66 -2.54 5.57
C HIS A 13 -12.93 -2.99 7.00
N ASN A 14 -14.03 -2.51 7.58
CA ASN A 14 -14.40 -2.73 8.98
C ASN A 14 -13.29 -2.25 9.95
N GLU A 15 -12.88 -1.00 9.80
CA GLU A 15 -11.82 -0.35 10.58
C GLU A 15 -12.37 0.82 11.41
N GLU A 16 -13.63 0.77 11.89
CA GLU A 16 -14.25 1.85 12.68
C GLU A 16 -13.44 2.26 13.91
N GLY A 17 -12.70 1.31 14.51
CA GLY A 17 -11.83 1.58 15.66
C GLY A 17 -10.48 2.20 15.32
N ASN A 18 -10.11 2.29 14.03
CA ASN A 18 -8.79 2.74 13.61
C ASN A 18 -8.83 3.96 12.67
N VAL A 19 -9.80 4.04 11.78
CA VAL A 19 -9.83 5.00 10.66
C VAL A 19 -9.69 6.45 11.11
N GLU A 20 -10.39 6.87 12.16
CA GLU A 20 -10.30 8.25 12.66
C GLU A 20 -8.90 8.60 13.14
N ARG A 21 -8.28 7.72 13.92
CA ARG A 21 -6.93 7.91 14.46
C ARG A 21 -5.88 7.96 13.36
N VAL A 22 -5.99 7.09 12.36
CA VAL A 22 -5.03 7.02 11.24
C VAL A 22 -5.13 8.29 10.38
N VAL A 23 -6.34 8.69 10.00
CA VAL A 23 -6.56 9.91 9.20
C VAL A 23 -6.04 11.14 9.94
N LYS A 24 -6.42 11.34 11.21
CA LYS A 24 -5.93 12.48 12.01
C LYS A 24 -4.40 12.48 12.12
N GLY A 25 -3.79 11.31 12.36
CA GLY A 25 -2.34 11.21 12.42
C GLY A 25 -1.66 11.66 11.12
N PHE A 26 -2.22 11.35 9.95
CA PHE A 26 -1.68 11.87 8.68
C PHE A 26 -1.94 13.37 8.52
N ILE A 27 -3.12 13.88 8.86
CA ILE A 27 -3.42 15.33 8.79
C ILE A 27 -2.43 16.14 9.67
N ASP A 28 -2.03 15.60 10.81
CA ASP A 28 -1.07 16.26 11.71
C ASP A 28 0.37 16.24 11.16
N GLU A 29 0.77 15.19 10.44
CA GLU A 29 2.16 15.00 9.98
C GLU A 29 2.41 15.55 8.56
N LEU A 30 1.45 15.43 7.65
CA LEU A 30 1.64 15.78 6.23
C LEU A 30 2.04 17.23 5.97
N PRO A 31 1.57 18.26 6.73
CA PRO A 31 2.00 19.65 6.54
C PRO A 31 3.51 19.88 6.68
N ARG A 32 4.22 18.99 7.40
CA ARG A 32 5.67 19.04 7.55
C ARG A 32 6.41 18.40 6.36
N VAL A 33 5.76 17.47 5.67
CA VAL A 33 6.37 16.59 4.66
C VAL A 33 6.08 17.06 3.23
N ALA A 34 4.92 17.66 2.99
CA ALA A 34 4.47 18.07 1.66
C ALA A 34 3.94 19.52 1.63
N ASP A 35 4.02 20.16 0.45
CA ASP A 35 3.47 21.49 0.22
C ASP A 35 1.96 21.43 -0.05
N ASP A 36 1.52 20.39 -0.77
CA ASP A 36 0.12 20.03 -0.99
C ASP A 36 -0.09 18.58 -0.58
N TYR A 37 -1.25 18.22 0.00
CA TYR A 37 -1.52 16.87 0.43
C TYR A 37 -3.00 16.53 0.42
N GLU A 38 -3.30 15.24 0.32
CA GLU A 38 -4.63 14.68 0.50
C GLU A 38 -4.55 13.32 1.20
N VAL A 39 -5.58 13.00 1.99
CA VAL A 39 -5.76 11.69 2.63
C VAL A 39 -7.04 11.07 2.09
N ILE A 40 -6.92 9.94 1.41
CA ILE A 40 -8.01 9.26 0.71
C ILE A 40 -8.34 7.97 1.47
N VAL A 41 -9.48 7.93 2.14
CA VAL A 41 -10.00 6.69 2.73
C VAL A 41 -10.72 5.90 1.63
N VAL A 42 -10.28 4.68 1.37
CA VAL A 42 -10.97 3.76 0.47
C VAL A 42 -11.76 2.76 1.31
N ASP A 43 -13.03 3.05 1.53
CA ASP A 43 -13.96 2.18 2.23
C ASP A 43 -14.41 1.04 1.31
N ASP A 44 -13.86 -0.14 1.53
CA ASP A 44 -14.12 -1.33 0.70
C ASP A 44 -15.40 -2.07 1.13
N GLY A 45 -16.52 -1.36 1.13
CA GLY A 45 -17.84 -1.91 1.44
C GLY A 45 -17.94 -2.39 2.89
N SER A 46 -17.50 -1.55 3.83
CA SER A 46 -17.59 -1.84 5.27
C SER A 46 -19.05 -2.00 5.73
N ARG A 47 -19.24 -2.82 6.76
CA ARG A 47 -20.55 -3.06 7.40
C ARG A 47 -20.66 -2.41 8.77
N ASP A 48 -19.54 -1.92 9.30
CA ASP A 48 -19.45 -1.15 10.53
C ASP A 48 -19.51 0.37 10.22
N ARG A 49 -19.13 1.20 11.15
CA ARG A 49 -19.19 2.67 11.00
C ARG A 49 -17.98 3.27 10.28
N THR A 50 -17.13 2.47 9.63
CA THR A 50 -15.93 2.97 8.92
C THR A 50 -16.29 4.05 7.91
N GLY A 51 -17.26 3.80 7.02
CA GLY A 51 -17.69 4.76 6.00
C GLY A 51 -18.30 6.04 6.61
N GLU A 52 -19.17 5.91 7.61
CA GLU A 52 -19.76 7.06 8.34
C GLU A 52 -18.68 7.95 8.98
N ILE A 53 -17.66 7.32 9.59
CA ILE A 53 -16.56 8.05 10.22
C ILE A 53 -15.72 8.76 9.15
N ALA A 54 -15.43 8.10 8.04
CA ALA A 54 -14.67 8.68 6.94
C ALA A 54 -15.39 9.89 6.33
N ASP A 55 -16.69 9.82 6.10
CA ASP A 55 -17.50 10.92 5.58
C ASP A 55 -17.52 12.13 6.53
N ARG A 56 -17.63 11.86 7.83
CA ARG A 56 -17.56 12.92 8.85
C ARG A 56 -16.20 13.63 8.83
N LEU A 57 -15.10 12.89 8.66
CA LEU A 57 -13.76 13.46 8.56
C LEU A 57 -13.60 14.30 7.28
N ALA A 58 -14.11 13.82 6.15
CA ALA A 58 -14.10 14.55 4.88
C ALA A 58 -14.95 15.82 4.92
N ALA A 59 -16.06 15.82 5.66
CA ALA A 59 -16.87 17.02 5.88
C ALA A 59 -16.17 18.05 6.78
N ALA A 60 -15.27 17.60 7.67
CA ALA A 60 -14.54 18.47 8.60
C ALA A 60 -13.23 19.03 8.03
N ASP A 61 -12.60 18.35 7.08
CA ASP A 61 -11.32 18.74 6.50
C ASP A 61 -11.28 18.47 4.99
N SER A 62 -11.07 19.52 4.20
CA SER A 62 -11.04 19.46 2.72
C SER A 62 -9.89 18.62 2.15
N HIS A 63 -8.86 18.32 2.92
CA HIS A 63 -7.78 17.42 2.52
C HIS A 63 -8.19 15.95 2.61
N VAL A 64 -9.27 15.61 3.33
CA VAL A 64 -9.78 14.25 3.43
C VAL A 64 -10.77 13.97 2.32
N LYS A 65 -10.60 12.83 1.66
CA LYS A 65 -11.50 12.34 0.60
C LYS A 65 -11.92 10.92 0.91
N VAL A 66 -13.07 10.51 0.41
CA VAL A 66 -13.58 9.15 0.59
C VAL A 66 -13.92 8.54 -0.77
N VAL A 67 -13.55 7.28 -0.94
CA VAL A 67 -13.97 6.44 -2.06
C VAL A 67 -14.72 5.25 -1.48
N HIS A 68 -16.02 5.18 -1.73
CA HIS A 68 -16.85 4.06 -1.27
C HIS A 68 -16.99 2.99 -2.34
N HIS A 69 -16.79 1.73 -1.96
CA HIS A 69 -17.21 0.61 -2.78
C HIS A 69 -18.60 0.14 -2.32
N PRO A 70 -19.56 -0.08 -3.21
CA PRO A 70 -20.89 -0.57 -2.84
C PRO A 70 -20.87 -1.99 -2.27
N VAL A 71 -19.82 -2.75 -2.58
CA VAL A 71 -19.55 -4.09 -2.07
C VAL A 71 -18.05 -4.28 -1.88
N ASN A 72 -17.67 -5.18 -0.97
CA ASN A 72 -16.28 -5.53 -0.75
C ASN A 72 -15.64 -6.10 -2.02
N ARG A 73 -14.60 -5.44 -2.53
CA ARG A 73 -13.81 -5.81 -3.72
C ARG A 73 -12.48 -6.46 -3.36
N GLY A 74 -12.19 -6.56 -2.07
CA GLY A 74 -10.95 -7.07 -1.51
C GLY A 74 -9.81 -6.05 -1.51
N TYR A 75 -8.76 -6.37 -0.77
CA TYR A 75 -7.61 -5.48 -0.58
C TYR A 75 -7.04 -4.93 -1.91
N GLY A 76 -6.90 -5.81 -2.90
CA GLY A 76 -6.44 -5.39 -4.23
C GLY A 76 -7.36 -4.38 -4.91
N GLY A 77 -8.69 -4.57 -4.80
CA GLY A 77 -9.67 -3.62 -5.31
C GLY A 77 -9.56 -2.24 -4.64
N ALA A 78 -9.36 -2.22 -3.32
CA ALA A 78 -9.17 -0.98 -2.57
C ALA A 78 -7.84 -0.28 -2.95
N VAL A 79 -6.75 -1.02 -3.10
CA VAL A 79 -5.45 -0.48 -3.56
C VAL A 79 -5.57 0.13 -4.95
N ILE A 80 -6.22 -0.55 -5.90
CA ILE A 80 -6.44 -0.04 -7.27
C ILE A 80 -7.23 1.25 -7.25
N SER A 81 -8.31 1.32 -6.45
CA SER A 81 -9.13 2.52 -6.33
C SER A 81 -8.39 3.67 -5.65
N GLY A 82 -7.54 3.38 -4.66
CA GLY A 82 -6.69 4.37 -4.02
C GLY A 82 -5.66 4.98 -4.98
N ILE A 83 -4.98 4.15 -5.78
CA ILE A 83 -4.06 4.63 -6.83
C ILE A 83 -4.80 5.50 -7.87
N ALA A 84 -5.99 5.08 -8.28
CA ALA A 84 -6.78 5.83 -9.27
C ALA A 84 -7.30 7.18 -8.72
N ALA A 85 -7.60 7.25 -7.43
CA ALA A 85 -8.07 8.47 -6.77
C ALA A 85 -6.94 9.47 -6.46
N ALA A 86 -5.71 8.99 -6.29
CA ALA A 86 -4.54 9.81 -5.98
C ALA A 86 -4.18 10.74 -7.15
N LYS A 87 -4.05 12.05 -6.88
CA LYS A 87 -3.83 13.07 -7.93
C LYS A 87 -2.48 13.76 -7.84
N LEU A 88 -1.83 13.73 -6.68
CA LEU A 88 -0.61 14.47 -6.42
C LEU A 88 0.64 13.71 -6.91
N PRO A 89 1.79 14.39 -7.09
CA PRO A 89 3.01 13.81 -7.67
C PRO A 89 3.55 12.58 -6.96
N TRP A 90 3.32 12.46 -5.66
CA TRP A 90 3.71 11.31 -4.84
C TRP A 90 2.48 10.62 -4.26
N VAL A 91 2.53 9.31 -4.16
CA VAL A 91 1.42 8.48 -3.70
C VAL A 91 1.93 7.54 -2.61
N LEU A 92 1.36 7.64 -1.42
CA LEU A 92 1.63 6.75 -0.29
C LEU A 92 0.48 5.76 -0.12
N LEU A 93 0.76 4.49 -0.22
CA LEU A 93 -0.08 3.42 0.31
C LEU A 93 0.21 3.26 1.80
N CYS A 94 -0.82 3.33 2.64
CA CYS A 94 -0.74 2.93 4.04
C CYS A 94 -1.96 2.08 4.40
N ASP A 95 -1.77 0.92 5.03
CA ASP A 95 -2.89 0.11 5.51
C ASP A 95 -3.68 0.87 6.58
N GLY A 96 -5.02 0.84 6.48
CA GLY A 96 -5.94 1.58 7.36
C GLY A 96 -6.12 0.99 8.76
N ASP A 97 -5.42 -0.09 9.10
CA ASP A 97 -5.57 -0.85 10.35
C ASP A 97 -4.81 -0.25 11.56
N GLY A 98 -4.14 0.87 11.34
CA GLY A 98 -3.41 1.60 12.37
C GLY A 98 -2.14 0.93 12.88
N GLN A 99 -1.59 -0.03 12.16
CA GLN A 99 -0.33 -0.70 12.50
C GLN A 99 0.91 0.09 12.03
N PHE A 100 0.76 1.14 11.23
CA PHE A 100 1.85 2.04 10.86
C PHE A 100 1.71 3.40 11.57
N ASP A 101 2.86 3.99 11.88
CA ASP A 101 2.93 5.32 12.45
C ASP A 101 3.00 6.36 11.32
N PRO A 102 2.03 7.29 11.21
CA PRO A 102 2.06 8.33 10.19
C PRO A 102 3.35 9.16 10.17
N ALA A 103 4.00 9.37 11.31
CA ALA A 103 5.26 10.12 11.39
C ALA A 103 6.41 9.46 10.62
N ASP A 104 6.35 8.15 10.32
CA ASP A 104 7.36 7.49 9.50
C ASP A 104 7.33 7.91 8.02
N VAL A 105 6.30 8.67 7.58
CA VAL A 105 6.25 9.25 6.22
C VAL A 105 7.46 10.16 5.94
N GLU A 106 7.93 10.89 6.94
CA GLU A 106 9.11 11.75 6.82
C GLU A 106 10.35 10.95 6.40
N ARG A 107 10.55 9.76 6.98
CA ARG A 107 11.68 8.88 6.65
C ARG A 107 11.65 8.39 5.21
N LEU A 108 10.45 8.16 4.67
CA LEU A 108 10.30 7.77 3.26
C LEU A 108 10.58 8.99 2.35
N ALA A 109 10.06 10.17 2.71
CA ALA A 109 10.24 11.39 1.95
C ALA A 109 11.71 11.82 1.85
N GLU A 110 12.54 11.56 2.85
CA GLU A 110 13.98 11.82 2.83
C GLU A 110 14.73 11.07 1.71
N ARG A 111 14.19 9.97 1.21
CA ARG A 111 14.80 9.15 0.14
C ARG A 111 14.40 9.55 -1.26
N VAL A 112 13.34 10.33 -1.40
CA VAL A 112 12.75 10.76 -2.68
C VAL A 112 13.75 11.39 -3.67
N PRO A 113 14.77 12.19 -3.28
CA PRO A 113 15.73 12.75 -4.23
C PRO A 113 16.52 11.68 -5.01
N GLN A 114 16.65 10.49 -4.45
CA GLN A 114 17.50 9.43 -5.02
C GLN A 114 16.69 8.26 -5.56
N TYR A 115 15.45 8.10 -5.12
CA TYR A 115 14.61 6.94 -5.41
C TYR A 115 13.21 7.34 -5.86
N ASP A 116 12.65 6.52 -6.72
CA ASP A 116 11.32 6.71 -7.29
C ASP A 116 10.26 5.95 -6.48
N VAL A 117 10.69 4.94 -5.73
CA VAL A 117 9.87 4.14 -4.82
C VAL A 117 10.61 3.86 -3.53
N VAL A 118 9.95 4.13 -2.42
CA VAL A 118 10.47 3.85 -1.08
C VAL A 118 9.51 2.92 -0.35
N VAL A 119 9.99 1.73 0.02
CA VAL A 119 9.21 0.69 0.69
C VAL A 119 9.56 0.67 2.18
N GLY A 120 8.55 0.67 3.03
CA GLY A 120 8.74 0.44 4.46
C GLY A 120 9.21 -0.99 4.73
N ARG A 121 10.21 -1.16 5.58
CA ARG A 121 10.61 -2.45 6.14
C ARG A 121 10.21 -2.50 7.60
N ARG A 122 9.30 -3.39 7.95
CA ARG A 122 8.79 -3.50 9.32
C ARG A 122 9.86 -4.03 10.27
N VAL A 123 10.33 -3.18 11.18
CA VAL A 123 11.26 -3.59 12.25
C VAL A 123 10.47 -4.11 13.46
N ARG A 124 11.01 -5.14 14.12
CA ARG A 124 10.42 -5.78 15.32
C ARG A 124 9.01 -6.35 15.07
N ARG A 125 8.85 -7.09 13.96
CA ARG A 125 7.59 -7.79 13.68
C ARG A 125 7.19 -8.67 14.88
N ALA A 126 6.01 -8.42 15.43
CA ALA A 126 5.38 -9.25 16.46
C ALA A 126 4.81 -10.57 15.90
N ASP A 127 5.12 -10.92 14.66
CA ASP A 127 4.62 -12.11 13.98
C ASP A 127 5.27 -13.39 14.51
N PRO A 128 4.53 -14.51 14.57
CA PRO A 128 5.08 -15.84 14.87
C PRO A 128 6.23 -16.22 13.94
N LEU A 129 7.22 -16.97 14.48
CA LEU A 129 8.45 -17.32 13.75
C LEU A 129 8.19 -17.95 12.38
N MET A 130 7.22 -18.87 12.26
CA MET A 130 6.85 -19.52 10.99
C MET A 130 6.36 -18.50 9.95
N ARG A 131 5.60 -17.49 10.36
CA ARG A 131 5.13 -16.42 9.47
C ARG A 131 6.29 -15.57 8.96
N ARG A 132 7.28 -15.32 9.80
CA ARG A 132 8.52 -14.60 9.42
C ARG A 132 9.36 -15.38 8.42
N ILE A 133 9.50 -16.71 8.60
CA ILE A 133 10.23 -17.61 7.69
C ILE A 133 9.51 -17.66 6.33
N ASN A 134 8.18 -17.87 6.32
CA ASN A 134 7.39 -17.91 5.10
C ASN A 134 7.45 -16.58 4.34
N GLY A 135 7.37 -15.45 5.04
CA GLY A 135 7.51 -14.11 4.44
C GLY A 135 8.89 -13.87 3.81
N LYS A 136 9.97 -14.32 4.47
CA LYS A 136 11.33 -14.25 3.89
C LYS A 136 11.47 -15.14 2.67
N GLY A 137 11.00 -16.38 2.73
CA GLY A 137 11.01 -17.31 1.59
C GLY A 137 10.24 -16.74 0.39
N TRP A 138 9.07 -16.16 0.64
CA TRP A 138 8.27 -15.46 -0.37
C TRP A 138 9.01 -14.28 -0.99
N THR A 139 9.60 -13.42 -0.18
CA THR A 139 10.38 -12.27 -0.66
C THR A 139 11.56 -12.68 -1.54
N ILE A 140 12.33 -13.73 -1.14
CA ILE A 140 13.46 -14.25 -1.93
C ILE A 140 12.95 -14.78 -3.27
N PHE A 141 11.84 -15.52 -3.26
CA PHE A 141 11.24 -16.07 -4.47
C PHE A 141 10.78 -14.95 -5.43
N MET A 142 10.15 -13.89 -4.91
CA MET A 142 9.75 -12.73 -5.70
C MET A 142 10.93 -11.94 -6.27
N ARG A 143 12.01 -11.81 -5.49
CA ARG A 143 13.25 -11.20 -5.96
C ARG A 143 13.85 -11.96 -7.15
N LEU A 144 13.87 -13.29 -7.08
CA LEU A 144 14.39 -14.14 -8.15
C LEU A 144 13.52 -14.09 -9.42
N LEU A 145 12.20 -14.04 -9.27
CA LEU A 145 11.27 -14.05 -10.41
C LEU A 145 11.15 -12.69 -11.11
N PHE A 146 11.08 -11.60 -10.34
CA PHE A 146 10.73 -10.27 -10.84
C PHE A 146 11.84 -9.23 -10.68
N GLY A 147 12.99 -9.59 -10.10
CA GLY A 147 14.08 -8.64 -9.87
C GLY A 147 13.77 -7.54 -8.84
N VAL A 148 12.69 -7.68 -8.06
CA VAL A 148 12.27 -6.68 -7.07
C VAL A 148 13.26 -6.65 -5.91
N GLN A 149 13.99 -5.54 -5.76
CA GLN A 149 14.97 -5.36 -4.69
C GLN A 149 14.29 -4.78 -3.44
N ALA A 150 13.37 -5.54 -2.84
CA ALA A 150 12.73 -5.19 -1.57
C ALA A 150 12.76 -6.40 -0.62
N GLY A 151 13.06 -6.17 0.65
CA GLY A 151 13.12 -7.21 1.69
C GLY A 151 11.77 -7.46 2.37
N ASP A 152 10.83 -6.50 2.30
CA ASP A 152 9.47 -6.63 2.85
C ASP A 152 8.43 -6.18 1.81
N ILE A 153 8.26 -6.98 0.74
CA ILE A 153 7.33 -6.69 -0.37
C ILE A 153 5.88 -6.51 0.12
N ASP A 154 5.51 -7.20 1.18
CA ASP A 154 4.15 -7.18 1.73
C ASP A 154 3.91 -6.06 2.75
N CYS A 155 4.89 -5.17 2.97
CA CYS A 155 4.68 -4.03 3.84
C CYS A 155 3.62 -3.11 3.25
N GLY A 156 2.58 -2.78 4.04
CA GLY A 156 1.50 -1.86 3.67
C GLY A 156 1.86 -0.38 3.83
N PHE A 157 3.14 -0.02 3.75
CA PHE A 157 3.61 1.37 3.86
C PHE A 157 4.64 1.64 2.76
N LYS A 158 4.17 2.20 1.63
CA LYS A 158 4.97 2.36 0.41
C LYS A 158 4.72 3.70 -0.25
N LEU A 159 5.79 4.45 -0.51
CA LEU A 159 5.77 5.73 -1.22
C LEU A 159 6.21 5.53 -2.67
N PHE A 160 5.42 6.03 -3.61
CA PHE A 160 5.66 5.93 -5.05
C PHE A 160 5.64 7.31 -5.70
N LYS A 161 6.53 7.55 -6.64
CA LYS A 161 6.33 8.63 -7.60
C LYS A 161 5.16 8.24 -8.49
N ARG A 162 4.15 9.10 -8.64
CA ARG A 162 2.86 8.80 -9.29
C ARG A 162 3.03 8.22 -10.70
N GLU A 163 3.97 8.70 -11.49
CA GLU A 163 4.22 8.22 -12.86
C GLU A 163 4.50 6.71 -12.94
N PHE A 164 5.04 6.10 -11.88
CA PHE A 164 5.32 4.66 -11.84
C PHE A 164 4.09 3.81 -11.50
N VAL A 165 3.05 4.38 -10.94
CA VAL A 165 1.83 3.65 -10.54
C VAL A 165 0.60 4.02 -11.39
N GLU A 166 0.59 5.21 -11.97
CA GLU A 166 -0.50 5.68 -12.81
C GLU A 166 -0.68 4.80 -14.06
N GLY A 167 -1.93 4.48 -14.39
CA GLY A 167 -2.29 3.69 -15.57
C GLY A 167 -1.84 2.22 -15.54
N LEU A 168 -1.35 1.73 -14.38
CA LEU A 168 -1.08 0.30 -14.22
C LEU A 168 -2.38 -0.50 -14.32
N GLN A 169 -2.34 -1.57 -15.10
CA GLN A 169 -3.43 -2.55 -15.17
C GLN A 169 -3.11 -3.71 -14.23
N PHE A 170 -3.99 -4.00 -13.29
CA PHE A 170 -3.81 -5.05 -12.29
C PHE A 170 -4.74 -6.23 -12.55
N ARG A 171 -4.27 -7.44 -12.22
CA ARG A 171 -5.05 -8.68 -12.27
C ARG A 171 -5.36 -9.22 -10.87
N ALA A 172 -4.45 -9.00 -9.93
CA ALA A 172 -4.63 -9.46 -8.55
C ALA A 172 -5.71 -8.62 -7.84
N THR A 173 -6.66 -9.30 -7.22
CA THR A 173 -7.72 -8.65 -6.42
C THR A 173 -7.54 -8.89 -4.91
N GLY A 174 -6.62 -9.77 -4.53
CA GLY A 174 -6.29 -10.11 -3.14
C GLY A 174 -4.93 -9.58 -2.69
N ALA A 175 -4.33 -10.27 -1.73
CA ALA A 175 -3.02 -9.90 -1.15
C ALA A 175 -1.88 -9.86 -2.18
N MET A 176 -2.00 -10.58 -3.30
CA MET A 176 -1.03 -10.56 -4.39
C MET A 176 -0.86 -9.20 -5.05
N ILE A 177 -1.77 -8.25 -4.82
CA ILE A 177 -1.67 -6.89 -5.36
C ILE A 177 -0.36 -6.21 -4.98
N SER A 178 0.13 -6.41 -3.75
CA SER A 178 1.40 -5.83 -3.29
C SER A 178 2.58 -6.34 -4.13
N THR A 179 2.61 -7.63 -4.42
CA THR A 179 3.63 -8.26 -5.27
C THR A 179 3.51 -7.77 -6.72
N GLU A 180 2.30 -7.77 -7.27
CA GLU A 180 2.06 -7.32 -8.65
C GLU A 180 2.44 -5.85 -8.82
N LEU A 181 2.05 -4.98 -7.89
CA LEU A 181 2.40 -3.57 -7.88
C LEU A 181 3.93 -3.38 -7.93
N MET A 182 4.66 -4.04 -7.04
CA MET A 182 6.11 -3.94 -7.00
C MET A 182 6.79 -4.49 -8.26
N ALA A 183 6.30 -5.61 -8.80
CA ALA A 183 6.82 -6.19 -10.04
C ALA A 183 6.60 -5.25 -11.25
N ARG A 184 5.40 -4.65 -11.37
CA ARG A 184 5.10 -3.70 -12.45
C ARG A 184 5.89 -2.41 -12.35
N VAL A 185 6.06 -1.88 -11.16
CA VAL A 185 6.86 -0.68 -10.89
C VAL A 185 8.35 -0.93 -11.19
N ALA A 186 8.90 -2.07 -10.76
CA ALA A 186 10.26 -2.48 -11.11
C ALA A 186 10.43 -2.66 -12.64
N GLY A 187 9.43 -3.23 -13.31
CA GLY A 187 9.39 -3.39 -14.76
C GLY A 187 9.34 -2.05 -15.54
N ARG A 188 8.94 -0.96 -14.89
CA ARG A 188 9.03 0.43 -15.41
C ARG A 188 10.38 1.08 -15.16
N GLY A 189 11.33 0.39 -14.53
CA GLY A 189 12.69 0.89 -14.27
C GLY A 189 12.79 1.81 -13.05
N ALA A 190 11.83 1.80 -12.13
CA ALA A 190 11.88 2.59 -10.91
C ALA A 190 13.08 2.22 -10.03
N ARG A 191 13.75 3.23 -9.48
CA ARG A 191 14.79 3.08 -8.46
C ARG A 191 14.10 2.84 -7.11
N ILE A 192 14.31 1.68 -6.52
CA ILE A 192 13.61 1.23 -5.31
C ILE A 192 14.59 1.16 -4.14
N CYS A 193 14.19 1.66 -2.97
CA CYS A 193 14.90 1.42 -1.72
C CYS A 193 13.94 1.05 -0.58
N GLU A 194 14.52 0.64 0.53
CA GLU A 194 13.80 0.34 1.76
C GLU A 194 14.22 1.26 2.91
N VAL A 195 13.25 1.55 3.77
CA VAL A 195 13.45 2.32 5.00
C VAL A 195 12.77 1.59 6.15
N ASP A 196 13.45 1.52 7.29
CA ASP A 196 12.88 0.94 8.50
C ASP A 196 11.71 1.78 9.02
N VAL A 197 10.55 1.13 9.19
CA VAL A 197 9.34 1.74 9.72
C VAL A 197 8.84 0.99 10.95
N ARG A 198 8.19 1.71 11.84
CA ARG A 198 7.57 1.15 13.05
C ARG A 198 6.36 0.31 12.64
N HIS A 199 6.22 -0.83 13.29
CA HIS A 199 5.05 -1.69 13.13
C HIS A 199 4.40 -1.87 14.50
N LEU A 200 3.29 -1.19 14.70
CA LEU A 200 2.57 -1.10 15.96
C LEU A 200 1.65 -2.32 16.15
N PRO A 201 1.33 -2.67 17.39
CA PRO A 201 0.28 -3.66 17.66
C PRO A 201 -1.07 -3.18 17.10
N ARG A 202 -1.84 -4.08 16.52
CA ARG A 202 -3.21 -3.80 16.11
C ARG A 202 -4.09 -3.59 17.34
N LEU A 203 -4.79 -2.46 17.42
CA LEU A 203 -5.63 -2.11 18.56
C LEU A 203 -7.08 -2.57 18.42
N ALA A 204 -7.58 -2.69 17.19
CA ALA A 204 -8.96 -3.08 16.89
C ALA A 204 -9.04 -3.90 15.60
N GLY A 205 -10.15 -4.65 15.41
CA GLY A 205 -10.43 -5.43 14.22
C GLY A 205 -9.79 -6.82 14.20
N ALA A 206 -10.23 -7.68 13.26
CA ALA A 206 -9.72 -9.03 13.08
C ALA A 206 -8.71 -9.11 11.94
N GLN A 207 -7.63 -9.88 12.10
CA GLN A 207 -6.74 -10.19 10.98
C GLN A 207 -7.46 -11.11 9.99
N SER A 208 -7.51 -10.73 8.72
CA SER A 208 -7.91 -11.62 7.63
C SER A 208 -6.79 -12.63 7.39
N GLY A 209 -6.93 -13.80 8.01
CA GLY A 209 -5.91 -14.85 8.01
C GLY A 209 -5.75 -15.50 6.63
N ALA A 210 -4.55 -16.02 6.35
CA ALA A 210 -4.24 -16.82 5.17
C ALA A 210 -5.01 -18.15 5.20
N ASN A 211 -6.01 -18.29 4.32
CA ASN A 211 -6.73 -19.52 4.05
C ASN A 211 -6.03 -20.27 2.89
N LEU A 212 -6.03 -21.60 2.88
CA LEU A 212 -5.41 -22.42 1.83
C LEU A 212 -5.93 -22.06 0.42
N LYS A 213 -7.20 -21.68 0.29
CA LYS A 213 -7.76 -21.16 -0.97
C LYS A 213 -7.12 -19.87 -1.44
N VAL A 214 -6.72 -18.99 -0.51
CA VAL A 214 -6.02 -17.74 -0.82
C VAL A 214 -4.61 -18.04 -1.34
N ILE A 215 -3.93 -19.01 -0.74
CA ILE A 215 -2.56 -19.41 -1.15
C ILE A 215 -2.57 -20.02 -2.56
N THR A 216 -3.49 -20.96 -2.86
CA THR A 216 -3.58 -21.56 -4.20
C THR A 216 -3.96 -20.55 -5.28
N ARG A 217 -4.82 -19.60 -4.96
CA ARG A 217 -5.16 -18.49 -5.85
C ARG A 217 -3.95 -17.59 -6.10
N ALA A 218 -3.19 -17.26 -5.04
CA ALA A 218 -1.98 -16.44 -5.14
C ALA A 218 -0.94 -17.05 -6.11
N PHE A 219 -0.72 -18.36 -6.05
CA PHE A 219 0.20 -19.04 -6.99
C PHE A 219 -0.27 -19.00 -8.44
N LYS A 220 -1.59 -19.12 -8.70
CA LYS A 220 -2.15 -18.98 -10.07
C LYS A 220 -1.98 -17.56 -10.61
N GLU A 221 -2.30 -16.56 -9.78
CA GLU A 221 -2.14 -15.15 -10.14
C GLU A 221 -0.66 -14.80 -10.40
N LEU A 222 0.24 -15.35 -9.59
CA LEU A 222 1.68 -15.19 -9.74
C LEU A 222 2.21 -15.77 -11.06
N PHE A 223 1.81 -16.98 -11.42
CA PHE A 223 2.23 -17.62 -12.66
C PHE A 223 1.74 -16.82 -13.89
N ALA A 224 0.50 -16.38 -13.86
CA ALA A 224 -0.06 -15.55 -14.91
C ALA A 224 0.70 -14.23 -15.07
N LEU A 225 1.03 -13.57 -13.95
CA LEU A 225 1.84 -12.34 -13.93
C LEU A 225 3.25 -12.57 -14.50
N PHE A 226 3.90 -13.66 -14.11
CA PHE A 226 5.24 -13.99 -14.59
C PHE A 226 5.29 -14.17 -16.11
N VAL A 227 4.32 -14.91 -16.68
CA VAL A 227 4.21 -15.11 -18.12
C VAL A 227 3.98 -13.76 -18.83
N GLU A 228 3.06 -12.92 -18.32
CA GLU A 228 2.75 -11.63 -18.91
C GLU A 228 3.97 -10.70 -18.96
N LEU A 229 4.66 -10.52 -17.83
CA LEU A 229 5.81 -9.60 -17.75
C LEU A 229 6.97 -10.06 -18.64
N ARG A 230 7.18 -11.36 -18.79
CA ARG A 230 8.20 -11.89 -19.72
C ARG A 230 7.82 -11.72 -21.18
N THR A 231 6.54 -11.83 -21.53
CA THR A 231 6.09 -11.61 -22.90
C THR A 231 6.09 -10.14 -23.28
N ALA A 232 5.67 -9.25 -22.37
CA ALA A 232 5.73 -7.80 -22.57
C ALA A 232 7.16 -7.26 -22.71
N GLY A 233 8.15 -7.85 -22.02
CA GLY A 233 9.57 -7.50 -22.14
C GLY A 233 10.18 -7.87 -23.50
N LYS A 234 9.68 -8.90 -24.17
CA LYS A 234 10.13 -9.31 -25.53
C LYS A 234 9.60 -8.43 -26.65
N THR A 235 8.53 -7.66 -26.41
CA THR A 235 7.92 -6.78 -27.42
C THR A 235 8.55 -5.38 -27.40
N ARG A 236 9.41 -5.06 -26.44
CA ARG A 236 10.10 -3.77 -26.30
C ARG A 236 11.60 -3.83 -26.63
N ALA A 237 12.14 -4.99 -26.97
CA ALA A 237 13.50 -5.22 -27.46
C ALA A 237 13.49 -5.41 -28.97
#